data_0ac6e8bc107df16068f2355325b9bf23
#
_entry.id   0ac6e8bc107df16068f2355325b9bf23
#
_cell.length_a   1.000
_cell.length_b   1.000
_cell.length_c   1.000
_cell.angle_alpha   90.00
_cell.angle_beta   90.00
_cell.angle_gamma   90.00
#
_symmetry.space_group_name_H-M   'P 1'
#
loop_
_entity.id
_entity.type
_entity.pdbx_description
1 polymer ?
#
loop_
_entity_poly.entity_id
_entity_poly.type
_entity_poly.pdbx_seq_one_letter_code
_entity_poly.pdbx_strand_id
1 'polypeptide(L)'
;MKIGTDGVLLGAWCSLENIPDTILDIGSGTGILALMMAQRSSASIIDAIEIDEDAFEQTVQNFELSDWGDRLYGYHASCKEFTAEIVEEGETYDLIISNPPFYSDTYPSNDSARNKARFTVHLSFEELLASVAKMLAKDGNFAVIIPFKEEAYFTNIAKKYHLHVTRRCRVKGNDKTEIKRSLLELSFRETIVKSEELTLEKDRHQYTDAYRNLVKDFYLKL
;
A
#
# COMPACT_ATOMS: atom_id res chain seq x y z
N MET A 1 8.22 -7.02 13.04
CA MET A 1 6.85 -7.30 12.51
C MET A 1 6.89 -8.52 11.60
N LYS A 2 5.74 -9.18 11.27
CA LYS A 2 5.71 -10.32 10.33
C LYS A 2 5.31 -9.82 8.94
N ILE A 3 5.98 -10.32 7.89
CA ILE A 3 5.60 -10.05 6.50
C ILE A 3 4.24 -10.72 6.24
N GLY A 4 3.25 -9.92 5.84
CA GLY A 4 1.91 -10.37 5.51
C GLY A 4 1.75 -10.64 4.01
N THR A 5 0.86 -11.56 3.65
CA THR A 5 0.51 -11.86 2.25
C THR A 5 -0.01 -10.62 1.52
N ASP A 6 -0.71 -9.72 2.22
CA ASP A 6 -1.31 -8.51 1.65
C ASP A 6 -0.23 -7.57 1.07
N GLY A 7 0.88 -7.34 1.80
CA GLY A 7 2.00 -6.51 1.30
C GLY A 7 2.65 -7.11 0.06
N VAL A 8 2.94 -8.43 0.08
CA VAL A 8 3.54 -9.10 -1.08
C VAL A 8 2.60 -9.07 -2.30
N LEU A 9 1.29 -9.28 -2.09
CA LEU A 9 0.30 -9.17 -3.18
C LEU A 9 0.30 -7.78 -3.79
N LEU A 10 0.24 -6.74 -2.98
CA LEU A 10 0.22 -5.36 -3.46
C LEU A 10 1.51 -5.02 -4.19
N GLY A 11 2.66 -5.30 -3.56
CA GLY A 11 3.97 -5.01 -4.14
C GLY A 11 4.24 -5.77 -5.44
N ALA A 12 3.69 -6.99 -5.60
CA ALA A 12 3.80 -7.76 -6.84
C ALA A 12 2.82 -7.28 -7.93
N TRP A 13 1.60 -6.87 -7.55
CA TRP A 13 0.53 -6.49 -8.48
C TRP A 13 0.65 -5.06 -8.97
N CYS A 14 1.14 -4.13 -8.15
CA CYS A 14 1.27 -2.72 -8.49
C CYS A 14 1.94 -2.51 -9.84
N SER A 15 1.32 -1.69 -10.71
CA SER A 15 1.86 -1.37 -12.04
C SER A 15 3.02 -0.37 -11.94
N LEU A 16 4.06 -0.64 -12.72
CA LEU A 16 5.21 0.25 -12.91
C LEU A 16 5.32 0.71 -14.38
N GLU A 17 4.23 0.61 -15.14
CA GLU A 17 4.22 0.97 -16.57
C GLU A 17 4.50 2.45 -16.81
N ASN A 18 4.23 3.33 -15.84
CA ASN A 18 4.55 4.76 -15.90
C ASN A 18 6.02 5.07 -15.56
N ILE A 19 6.84 4.04 -15.28
CA ILE A 19 8.28 4.16 -14.96
C ILE A 19 8.51 5.25 -13.90
N PRO A 20 8.00 5.05 -12.65
CA PRO A 20 8.10 6.06 -11.61
C PRO A 20 9.55 6.33 -11.23
N ASP A 21 9.93 7.58 -11.12
CA ASP A 21 11.24 8.02 -10.63
C ASP A 21 11.23 8.24 -9.11
N THR A 22 10.07 8.67 -8.58
CA THR A 22 9.86 8.89 -7.15
C THR A 22 8.72 8.03 -6.63
N ILE A 23 8.96 7.30 -5.52
CA ILE A 23 7.99 6.37 -4.92
C ILE A 23 7.86 6.67 -3.42
N LEU A 24 6.64 6.63 -2.88
CA LEU A 24 6.37 6.75 -1.44
C LEU A 24 5.60 5.53 -0.93
N ASP A 25 6.13 4.86 0.10
CA ASP A 25 5.47 3.82 0.89
C ASP A 25 4.89 4.41 2.18
N ILE A 26 3.55 4.50 2.28
CA ILE A 26 2.87 5.07 3.45
C ILE A 26 2.50 3.95 4.44
N GLY A 27 3.05 4.02 5.66
CA GLY A 27 2.88 2.99 6.69
C GLY A 27 3.71 1.76 6.36
N SER A 28 5.01 1.94 6.19
CA SER A 28 5.93 0.97 5.62
C SER A 28 6.10 -0.31 6.46
N GLY A 29 5.84 -0.25 7.76
CA GLY A 29 5.95 -1.39 8.67
C GLY A 29 7.36 -1.96 8.72
N THR A 30 7.65 -2.97 7.91
CA THR A 30 8.99 -3.57 7.77
C THR A 30 9.75 -3.06 6.56
N GLY A 31 9.19 -2.12 5.78
CA GLY A 31 9.75 -1.62 4.54
C GLY A 31 9.61 -2.57 3.34
N ILE A 32 8.79 -3.62 3.46
CA ILE A 32 8.70 -4.65 2.41
C ILE A 32 8.20 -4.10 1.08
N LEU A 33 7.23 -3.17 1.08
CA LEU A 33 6.71 -2.58 -0.16
C LEU A 33 7.78 -1.72 -0.84
N ALA A 34 8.46 -0.87 -0.09
CA ALA A 34 9.58 -0.06 -0.60
C ALA A 34 10.69 -0.94 -1.19
N LEU A 35 11.09 -2.03 -0.51
CA LEU A 35 12.07 -2.99 -1.01
C LEU A 35 11.60 -3.69 -2.30
N MET A 36 10.33 -4.08 -2.38
CA MET A 36 9.76 -4.68 -3.59
C MET A 36 9.73 -3.68 -4.75
N MET A 37 9.45 -2.39 -4.47
CA MET A 37 9.53 -1.33 -5.48
C MET A 37 10.98 -1.11 -5.93
N ALA A 38 11.94 -1.13 -5.02
CA ALA A 38 13.36 -1.04 -5.36
C ALA A 38 13.82 -2.19 -6.25
N GLN A 39 13.40 -3.43 -5.96
CA GLN A 39 13.71 -4.60 -6.79
C GLN A 39 13.07 -4.51 -8.19
N ARG A 40 11.87 -3.91 -8.33
CA ARG A 40 11.07 -3.91 -9.55
C ARG A 40 11.24 -2.67 -10.42
N SER A 41 11.82 -1.59 -9.91
CA SER A 41 11.95 -0.31 -10.61
C SER A 41 13.37 0.21 -10.61
N SER A 42 13.60 1.20 -11.46
CA SER A 42 14.81 2.03 -11.46
C SER A 42 14.57 3.39 -10.82
N ALA A 43 13.54 3.52 -9.96
CA ALA A 43 13.24 4.76 -9.25
C ALA A 43 14.48 5.30 -8.54
N SER A 44 14.75 6.59 -8.66
CA SER A 44 15.91 7.23 -8.06
C SER A 44 15.71 7.50 -6.55
N ILE A 45 14.47 7.69 -6.14
CA ILE A 45 14.08 7.94 -4.74
C ILE A 45 12.90 7.05 -4.37
N ILE A 46 13.06 6.32 -3.27
CA ILE A 46 11.99 5.52 -2.67
C ILE A 46 11.93 5.86 -1.19
N ASP A 47 10.94 6.66 -0.83
CA ASP A 47 10.70 7.09 0.52
C ASP A 47 9.71 6.14 1.22
N ALA A 48 9.88 5.98 2.52
CA ALA A 48 9.01 5.16 3.35
C ALA A 48 8.74 5.86 4.68
N ILE A 49 7.47 6.06 5.02
CA ILE A 49 7.08 6.67 6.30
C ILE A 49 6.44 5.66 7.23
N GLU A 50 6.83 5.70 8.50
CA GLU A 50 6.29 4.86 9.56
C GLU A 50 6.20 5.67 10.86
N ILE A 51 5.08 5.52 11.58
CA ILE A 51 4.82 6.25 12.82
C ILE A 51 5.24 5.44 14.06
N ASP A 52 5.27 4.12 13.96
CA ASP A 52 5.72 3.23 15.03
C ASP A 52 7.25 3.15 15.02
N GLU A 53 7.89 3.54 16.14
CA GLU A 53 9.34 3.65 16.26
C GLU A 53 10.05 2.30 16.03
N ASP A 54 9.53 1.20 16.62
CA ASP A 54 10.13 -0.13 16.46
C ASP A 54 10.04 -0.63 15.00
N ALA A 55 8.93 -0.34 14.32
CA ALA A 55 8.73 -0.69 12.91
C ALA A 55 9.61 0.18 12.00
N PHE A 56 9.75 1.48 12.29
CA PHE A 56 10.65 2.37 11.59
C PHE A 56 12.10 1.92 11.70
N GLU A 57 12.59 1.60 12.90
CA GLU A 57 13.95 1.06 13.08
C GLU A 57 14.17 -0.20 12.27
N GLN A 58 13.17 -1.10 12.23
CA GLN A 58 13.24 -2.32 11.41
C GLN A 58 13.27 -2.00 9.91
N THR A 59 12.52 -0.99 9.46
CA THR A 59 12.54 -0.53 8.07
C THR A 59 13.92 -0.04 7.68
N VAL A 60 14.53 0.84 8.47
CA VAL A 60 15.88 1.39 8.23
C VAL A 60 16.92 0.27 8.17
N GLN A 61 16.90 -0.66 9.14
CA GLN A 61 17.82 -1.80 9.15
C GLN A 61 17.68 -2.66 7.88
N ASN A 62 16.45 -2.91 7.42
CA ASN A 62 16.21 -3.68 6.20
C ASN A 62 16.71 -2.94 4.95
N PHE A 63 16.59 -1.62 4.91
CA PHE A 63 17.10 -0.80 3.80
C PHE A 63 18.62 -0.81 3.74
N GLU A 64 19.29 -0.61 4.88
CA GLU A 64 20.75 -0.65 4.99
C GLU A 64 21.36 -2.01 4.62
N LEU A 65 20.64 -3.10 4.89
CA LEU A 65 21.07 -4.47 4.55
C LEU A 65 20.73 -4.89 3.13
N SER A 66 19.99 -4.08 2.37
CA SER A 66 19.59 -4.38 0.99
C SER A 66 20.61 -3.89 -0.03
N ASP A 67 20.52 -4.44 -1.24
CA ASP A 67 21.34 -3.98 -2.37
C ASP A 67 20.92 -2.59 -2.91
N TRP A 68 19.86 -1.98 -2.33
CA TRP A 68 19.24 -0.73 -2.80
C TRP A 68 19.28 0.40 -1.76
N GLY A 69 20.09 0.26 -0.72
CA GLY A 69 20.16 1.23 0.39
C GLY A 69 20.58 2.65 -0.03
N ASP A 70 21.12 2.81 -1.21
CA ASP A 70 21.54 4.10 -1.80
C ASP A 70 20.36 4.97 -2.28
N ARG A 71 19.15 4.41 -2.41
CA ARG A 71 17.95 5.08 -2.91
C ARG A 71 16.68 4.82 -2.09
N LEU A 72 16.84 4.21 -0.92
CA LEU A 72 15.78 3.92 0.04
C LEU A 72 15.93 4.81 1.27
N TYR A 73 14.92 5.61 1.58
CA TYR A 73 14.95 6.55 2.69
C TYR A 73 13.76 6.30 3.62
N GLY A 74 14.05 6.10 4.91
CA GLY A 74 13.03 5.92 5.94
C GLY A 74 12.83 7.21 6.74
N TYR A 75 11.56 7.52 7.05
CA TYR A 75 11.18 8.68 7.86
C TYR A 75 10.27 8.25 9.01
N HIS A 76 10.67 8.59 10.24
CA HIS A 76 9.84 8.39 11.43
C HIS A 76 8.88 9.58 11.54
N ALA A 77 7.73 9.49 10.89
CA ALA A 77 6.76 10.58 10.82
C ALA A 77 5.33 10.05 10.68
N SER A 78 4.36 10.83 11.13
CA SER A 78 2.97 10.61 10.76
C SER A 78 2.75 11.02 9.29
N CYS A 79 1.76 10.41 8.64
CA CYS A 79 1.38 10.77 7.28
C CYS A 79 1.06 12.26 7.14
N LYS A 80 0.44 12.87 8.16
CA LYS A 80 0.07 14.29 8.18
C LYS A 80 1.28 15.21 8.24
N GLU A 81 2.26 14.91 9.12
CA GLU A 81 3.49 15.71 9.27
C GLU A 81 4.31 15.65 7.99
N PHE A 82 4.55 14.44 7.48
CA PHE A 82 5.28 14.24 6.24
C PHE A 82 4.60 14.93 5.04
N THR A 83 3.26 14.84 4.94
CA THR A 83 2.52 15.56 3.89
C THR A 83 2.73 17.08 3.97
N ALA A 84 2.77 17.64 5.16
CA ALA A 84 2.96 19.10 5.32
C ALA A 84 4.34 19.53 4.82
N GLU A 85 5.38 18.77 5.11
CA GLU A 85 6.75 18.99 4.67
C GLU A 85 6.88 18.91 3.14
N ILE A 86 6.42 17.80 2.54
CA ILE A 86 6.48 17.61 1.08
C ILE A 86 5.71 18.70 0.31
N VAL A 87 4.55 19.15 0.84
CA VAL A 87 3.78 20.24 0.24
C VAL A 87 4.50 21.58 0.34
N GLU A 88 5.20 21.84 1.44
CA GLU A 88 6.00 23.06 1.62
C GLU A 88 7.20 23.10 0.66
N GLU A 89 7.82 21.94 0.42
CA GLU A 89 8.92 21.79 -0.53
C GLU A 89 8.46 21.80 -2.00
N GLY A 90 7.17 21.62 -2.24
CA GLY A 90 6.59 21.58 -3.59
C GLY A 90 6.90 20.29 -4.35
N GLU A 91 7.21 19.21 -3.62
CA GLU A 91 7.54 17.91 -4.18
C GLU A 91 6.32 17.02 -4.37
N THR A 92 6.43 16.03 -5.25
CA THR A 92 5.38 15.04 -5.52
C THR A 92 5.98 13.69 -5.87
N TYR A 93 5.16 12.63 -5.76
CA TYR A 93 5.54 11.26 -6.07
C TYR A 93 4.82 10.73 -7.31
N ASP A 94 5.56 10.04 -8.18
CA ASP A 94 5.00 9.36 -9.35
C ASP A 94 4.20 8.12 -8.98
N LEU A 95 4.58 7.46 -7.88
CA LEU A 95 3.88 6.33 -7.31
C LEU A 95 3.79 6.48 -5.79
N ILE A 96 2.58 6.38 -5.26
CA ILE A 96 2.35 6.20 -3.83
C ILE A 96 1.79 4.80 -3.62
N ILE A 97 2.30 4.06 -2.63
CA ILE A 97 1.84 2.72 -2.31
C ILE A 97 1.54 2.63 -0.81
N SER A 98 0.49 1.89 -0.42
CA SER A 98 0.15 1.70 0.99
C SER A 98 -0.57 0.39 1.25
N ASN A 99 -0.19 -0.29 2.33
CA ASN A 99 -0.94 -1.37 2.94
C ASN A 99 -1.37 -0.93 4.35
N PRO A 100 -2.35 -0.03 4.46
CA PRO A 100 -2.71 0.59 5.72
C PRO A 100 -3.29 -0.44 6.70
N PRO A 101 -3.13 -0.26 8.03
CA PRO A 101 -3.74 -1.14 9.01
C PRO A 101 -5.27 -1.10 8.88
N PHE A 102 -5.91 -2.29 8.77
CA PHE A 102 -7.34 -2.42 8.55
C PHE A 102 -8.10 -2.33 9.88
N TYR A 103 -8.48 -1.15 10.28
CA TYR A 103 -9.45 -0.95 11.36
C TYR A 103 -10.67 -0.22 10.80
N SER A 104 -11.76 -0.97 10.61
CA SER A 104 -13.04 -0.34 10.34
C SER A 104 -13.49 0.44 11.57
N ASP A 105 -13.84 1.70 11.41
CA ASP A 105 -14.50 2.55 12.43
C ASP A 105 -15.79 1.89 13.00
N THR A 106 -16.21 0.77 12.42
CA THR A 106 -17.46 0.05 12.72
C THR A 106 -17.40 -0.93 13.89
N TYR A 107 -16.23 -1.27 14.43
CA TYR A 107 -16.12 -2.20 15.58
C TYR A 107 -15.24 -1.64 16.69
N PRO A 108 -15.80 -0.82 17.60
CA PRO A 108 -15.11 -0.49 18.84
C PRO A 108 -14.91 -1.79 19.64
N SER A 109 -13.67 -2.13 19.97
CA SER A 109 -13.41 -3.20 20.93
C SER A 109 -13.92 -2.75 22.31
N ASN A 110 -14.43 -3.67 23.13
CA ASN A 110 -14.93 -3.38 24.48
C ASN A 110 -13.85 -2.88 25.48
N ASP A 111 -12.63 -2.62 25.01
CA ASP A 111 -11.50 -2.18 25.84
C ASP A 111 -11.19 -0.70 25.54
N SER A 112 -11.69 0.18 26.41
CA SER A 112 -11.59 1.65 26.26
C SER A 112 -10.16 2.20 26.32
N ALA A 113 -9.23 1.53 27.00
CA ALA A 113 -7.83 1.95 27.11
C ALA A 113 -7.05 1.58 25.85
N ARG A 114 -7.29 0.39 25.28
CA ARG A 114 -6.76 -0.03 23.97
C ARG A 114 -7.33 0.81 22.83
N ASN A 115 -8.61 1.20 22.91
CA ASN A 115 -9.21 2.08 21.92
C ASN A 115 -8.55 3.46 21.93
N LYS A 116 -8.31 4.08 23.10
CA LYS A 116 -7.63 5.39 23.17
C LYS A 116 -6.22 5.37 22.60
N ALA A 117 -5.41 4.36 22.91
CA ALA A 117 -4.07 4.21 22.34
C ALA A 117 -4.10 3.95 20.82
N ARG A 118 -5.14 3.23 20.32
CA ARG A 118 -5.37 2.97 18.89
C ARG A 118 -5.84 4.22 18.14
N PHE A 119 -6.74 5.03 18.71
CA PHE A 119 -7.25 6.25 18.08
C PHE A 119 -6.17 7.32 17.84
N THR A 120 -5.05 7.28 18.55
CA THR A 120 -3.96 8.26 18.42
C THR A 120 -2.95 7.89 17.31
N VAL A 121 -3.01 6.67 16.77
CA VAL A 121 -2.01 6.11 15.83
C VAL A 121 -2.63 5.66 14.50
N HIS A 122 -3.95 5.83 14.29
CA HIS A 122 -4.63 5.28 13.12
C HIS A 122 -4.81 6.31 12.01
N LEU A 123 -4.17 6.03 10.88
CA LEU A 123 -4.42 6.70 9.61
C LEU A 123 -5.79 6.29 9.09
N SER A 124 -6.77 7.19 9.13
CA SER A 124 -8.09 6.96 8.52
C SER A 124 -8.01 6.97 7.00
N PHE A 125 -8.98 6.36 6.31
CA PHE A 125 -9.04 6.42 4.84
C PHE A 125 -9.18 7.86 4.33
N GLU A 126 -9.89 8.73 5.07
CA GLU A 126 -10.03 10.14 4.75
C GLU A 126 -8.67 10.87 4.80
N GLU A 127 -7.89 10.66 5.87
CA GLU A 127 -6.56 11.25 6.03
C GLU A 127 -5.57 10.70 5.00
N LEU A 128 -5.57 9.38 4.76
CA LEU A 128 -4.73 8.76 3.73
C LEU A 128 -5.00 9.38 2.36
N LEU A 129 -6.27 9.42 1.93
CA LEU A 129 -6.65 9.91 0.61
C LEU A 129 -6.43 11.42 0.47
N ALA A 130 -6.65 12.20 1.54
CA ALA A 130 -6.35 13.63 1.57
C ALA A 130 -4.85 13.91 1.42
N SER A 131 -4.01 13.10 2.06
CA SER A 131 -2.55 13.18 1.98
C SER A 131 -2.05 12.75 0.61
N VAL A 132 -2.52 11.61 0.12
CA VAL A 132 -2.20 11.12 -1.23
C VAL A 132 -2.52 12.18 -2.30
N ALA A 133 -3.70 12.79 -2.24
CA ALA A 133 -4.10 13.79 -3.23
C ALA A 133 -3.21 15.05 -3.25
N LYS A 134 -2.49 15.33 -2.16
CA LYS A 134 -1.56 16.47 -2.07
C LYS A 134 -0.16 16.12 -2.55
N MET A 135 0.28 14.87 -2.35
CA MET A 135 1.64 14.42 -2.64
C MET A 135 1.75 13.68 -3.98
N LEU A 136 0.62 13.24 -4.58
CA LEU A 136 0.64 12.50 -5.84
C LEU A 136 0.90 13.45 -7.02
N ALA A 137 1.85 13.11 -7.86
CA ALA A 137 2.09 13.81 -9.12
C ALA A 137 0.84 13.76 -10.02
N LYS A 138 0.68 14.76 -10.89
CA LYS A 138 -0.50 14.89 -11.77
C LYS A 138 -0.78 13.64 -12.61
N ASP A 139 0.29 12.98 -13.07
CA ASP A 139 0.24 11.75 -13.85
C ASP A 139 0.62 10.51 -13.03
N GLY A 140 0.73 10.66 -11.71
CA GLY A 140 1.07 9.63 -10.76
C GLY A 140 -0.04 8.62 -10.52
N ASN A 141 0.34 7.51 -9.90
CA ASN A 141 -0.57 6.43 -9.50
C ASN A 141 -0.51 6.21 -7.99
N PHE A 142 -1.65 5.91 -7.38
CA PHE A 142 -1.75 5.46 -6.01
C PHE A 142 -2.20 4.00 -5.98
N ALA A 143 -1.41 3.12 -5.38
CA ALA A 143 -1.72 1.70 -5.22
C ALA A 143 -1.99 1.36 -3.75
N VAL A 144 -3.09 0.65 -3.49
CA VAL A 144 -3.49 0.29 -2.12
C VAL A 144 -4.15 -1.08 -2.07
N ILE A 145 -3.95 -1.81 -0.96
CA ILE A 145 -4.72 -3.01 -0.64
C ILE A 145 -5.63 -2.72 0.55
N ILE A 146 -6.90 -3.11 0.45
CA ILE A 146 -7.91 -2.92 1.51
C ILE A 146 -8.81 -4.15 1.63
N PRO A 147 -9.54 -4.33 2.76
CA PRO A 147 -10.61 -5.32 2.84
C PRO A 147 -11.68 -5.04 1.78
N PHE A 148 -12.15 -6.08 1.09
CA PHE A 148 -13.19 -5.95 0.06
C PHE A 148 -14.46 -5.26 0.57
N LYS A 149 -14.86 -5.53 1.80
CA LYS A 149 -16.03 -4.89 2.43
C LYS A 149 -15.93 -3.36 2.51
N GLU A 150 -14.73 -2.81 2.51
CA GLU A 150 -14.45 -1.37 2.56
C GLU A 150 -14.28 -0.74 1.16
N GLU A 151 -14.24 -1.53 0.08
CA GLU A 151 -13.98 -1.04 -1.29
C GLU A 151 -14.95 0.09 -1.69
N ALA A 152 -16.25 -0.10 -1.45
CA ALA A 152 -17.26 0.89 -1.82
C ALA A 152 -17.12 2.20 -1.01
N TYR A 153 -16.87 2.09 0.28
CA TYR A 153 -16.65 3.25 1.16
C TYR A 153 -15.37 4.00 0.78
N PHE A 154 -14.27 3.28 0.62
CA PHE A 154 -12.98 3.85 0.22
C PHE A 154 -13.05 4.59 -1.12
N THR A 155 -13.63 3.95 -2.14
CA THR A 155 -13.75 4.54 -3.47
C THR A 155 -14.69 5.76 -3.50
N ASN A 156 -15.70 5.80 -2.63
CA ASN A 156 -16.56 6.97 -2.50
C ASN A 156 -15.83 8.15 -1.85
N ILE A 157 -14.96 7.91 -0.85
CA ILE A 157 -14.13 8.97 -0.27
C ILE A 157 -13.10 9.44 -1.30
N ALA A 158 -12.44 8.55 -2.03
CA ALA A 158 -11.43 8.89 -3.03
C ALA A 158 -11.94 9.90 -4.06
N LYS A 159 -13.20 9.80 -4.48
CA LYS A 159 -13.84 10.75 -5.40
C LYS A 159 -13.89 12.19 -4.87
N LYS A 160 -13.98 12.39 -3.55
CA LYS A 160 -13.96 13.74 -2.94
C LYS A 160 -12.62 14.44 -3.18
N TYR A 161 -11.56 13.66 -3.36
CA TYR A 161 -10.19 14.11 -3.63
C TYR A 161 -9.80 13.98 -5.09
N HIS A 162 -10.78 13.80 -6.00
CA HIS A 162 -10.56 13.62 -7.44
C HIS A 162 -9.68 12.41 -7.80
N LEU A 163 -9.61 11.41 -6.90
CA LEU A 163 -8.92 10.15 -7.15
C LEU A 163 -9.91 9.12 -7.70
N HIS A 164 -9.64 8.63 -8.90
CA HIS A 164 -10.48 7.69 -9.64
C HIS A 164 -9.80 6.34 -9.74
N VAL A 165 -10.53 5.27 -9.47
CA VAL A 165 -10.01 3.90 -9.65
C VAL A 165 -9.78 3.66 -11.14
N THR A 166 -8.56 3.30 -11.51
CA THR A 166 -8.16 2.98 -12.90
C THR A 166 -8.04 1.47 -13.10
N ARG A 167 -7.59 0.75 -12.06
CA ARG A 167 -7.44 -0.70 -12.06
C ARG A 167 -7.81 -1.27 -10.70
N ARG A 168 -8.40 -2.47 -10.68
CA ARG A 168 -8.66 -3.22 -9.45
C ARG A 168 -8.49 -4.70 -9.65
N CYS A 169 -8.02 -5.38 -8.59
CA CYS A 169 -8.02 -6.83 -8.51
C CYS A 169 -8.68 -7.27 -7.22
N ARG A 170 -9.72 -8.11 -7.31
CA ARG A 170 -10.41 -8.67 -6.16
C ARG A 170 -9.85 -10.03 -5.84
N VAL A 171 -9.46 -10.24 -4.58
CA VAL A 171 -8.72 -11.43 -4.16
C VAL A 171 -9.58 -12.29 -3.25
N LYS A 172 -9.63 -13.59 -3.57
CA LYS A 172 -10.25 -14.64 -2.75
C LYS A 172 -9.24 -15.74 -2.40
N GLY A 173 -9.44 -16.40 -1.27
CA GLY A 173 -8.55 -17.48 -0.82
C GLY A 173 -8.59 -18.68 -1.76
N ASN A 174 -9.80 -19.14 -2.09
CA ASN A 174 -10.07 -20.23 -3.06
C ASN A 174 -11.43 -20.04 -3.71
N ASP A 175 -11.78 -20.90 -4.66
CA ASP A 175 -13.03 -20.77 -5.43
C ASP A 175 -14.32 -20.89 -4.59
N LYS A 176 -14.23 -21.44 -3.38
CA LYS A 176 -15.36 -21.62 -2.45
C LYS A 176 -15.50 -20.49 -1.44
N THR A 177 -14.53 -19.56 -1.40
CA THR A 177 -14.51 -18.46 -0.42
C THR A 177 -14.96 -17.14 -1.06
N GLU A 178 -15.53 -16.27 -0.24
CA GLU A 178 -15.85 -14.91 -0.66
C GLU A 178 -14.57 -14.09 -0.92
N ILE A 179 -14.72 -13.03 -1.71
CA ILE A 179 -13.67 -12.03 -1.93
C ILE A 179 -13.34 -11.37 -0.58
N LYS A 180 -12.06 -11.28 -0.25
CA LYS A 180 -11.60 -10.74 1.03
C LYS A 180 -10.79 -9.46 0.92
N ARG A 181 -10.11 -9.24 -0.21
CA ARG A 181 -9.27 -8.07 -0.44
C ARG A 181 -9.56 -7.45 -1.79
N SER A 182 -9.35 -6.15 -1.85
CA SER A 182 -9.30 -5.36 -3.09
C SER A 182 -7.94 -4.70 -3.18
N LEU A 183 -7.24 -4.96 -4.27
CA LEU A 183 -6.10 -4.20 -4.73
C LEU A 183 -6.65 -3.11 -5.66
N LEU A 184 -6.32 -1.87 -5.40
CA LEU A 184 -6.81 -0.72 -6.16
C LEU A 184 -5.63 0.14 -6.63
N GLU A 185 -5.68 0.56 -7.89
CA GLU A 185 -4.88 1.66 -8.40
C GLU A 185 -5.80 2.83 -8.71
N LEU A 186 -5.39 4.01 -8.26
CA LEU A 186 -6.12 5.26 -8.43
C LEU A 186 -5.21 6.33 -9.05
N SER A 187 -5.79 7.25 -9.78
CA SER A 187 -5.11 8.44 -10.30
C SER A 187 -6.09 9.60 -10.42
N PHE A 188 -5.60 10.80 -10.78
CA PHE A 188 -6.46 11.94 -11.09
C PHE A 188 -7.19 11.80 -12.44
N ARG A 189 -6.86 10.79 -13.25
CA ARG A 189 -7.49 10.53 -14.54
C ARG A 189 -8.72 9.65 -14.38
N GLU A 190 -9.85 10.10 -14.88
CA GLU A 190 -11.04 9.25 -14.97
C GLU A 190 -10.96 8.36 -16.22
N THR A 191 -10.94 7.06 -16.04
CA THR A 191 -10.82 6.06 -17.10
C THR A 191 -11.79 4.91 -16.91
N ILE A 192 -11.92 4.04 -17.92
CA ILE A 192 -12.64 2.77 -17.76
C ILE A 192 -11.81 1.87 -16.83
N VAL A 193 -12.43 1.43 -15.74
CA VAL A 193 -11.76 0.60 -14.72
C VAL A 193 -11.43 -0.78 -15.28
N LYS A 194 -10.14 -1.13 -15.30
CA LYS A 194 -9.70 -2.50 -15.58
C LYS A 194 -9.94 -3.35 -14.34
N SER A 195 -10.80 -4.36 -14.44
CA SER A 195 -11.19 -5.20 -13.30
C SER A 195 -10.71 -6.64 -13.49
N GLU A 196 -10.05 -7.18 -12.46
CA GLU A 196 -9.50 -8.52 -12.42
C GLU A 196 -9.97 -9.24 -11.14
N GLU A 197 -9.85 -10.56 -11.12
CA GLU A 197 -10.05 -11.40 -9.94
C GLU A 197 -8.86 -12.36 -9.80
N LEU A 198 -8.37 -12.53 -8.58
CA LEU A 198 -7.28 -13.44 -8.25
C LEU A 198 -7.74 -14.45 -7.20
N THR A 199 -7.62 -15.72 -7.51
CA THR A 199 -7.77 -16.82 -6.57
C THR A 199 -6.38 -17.30 -6.14
N LEU A 200 -6.13 -17.37 -4.83
CA LEU A 200 -4.80 -17.72 -4.30
C LEU A 200 -4.53 -19.23 -4.38
N GLU A 201 -5.49 -20.05 -3.94
CA GLU A 201 -5.32 -21.50 -3.82
C GLU A 201 -6.40 -22.25 -4.64
N LYS A 202 -6.01 -23.36 -5.26
CA LYS A 202 -6.93 -24.39 -5.81
C LYS A 202 -7.46 -25.26 -4.66
N ASP A 203 -6.55 -25.75 -3.82
CA ASP A 203 -6.77 -26.52 -2.59
C ASP A 203 -5.75 -26.09 -1.54
N ARG A 204 -5.92 -26.57 -0.30
CA ARG A 204 -5.05 -26.21 0.82
C ARG A 204 -3.57 -26.43 0.47
N HIS A 205 -2.77 -25.36 0.50
CA HIS A 205 -1.35 -25.31 0.13
C HIS A 205 -1.06 -25.64 -1.36
N GLN A 206 -2.06 -25.58 -2.21
CA GLN A 206 -1.91 -25.72 -3.65
C GLN A 206 -2.29 -24.39 -4.33
N TYR A 207 -1.30 -23.56 -4.55
CA TYR A 207 -1.50 -22.25 -5.15
C TYR A 207 -1.89 -22.32 -6.63
N THR A 208 -2.68 -21.35 -7.07
CA THR A 208 -3.02 -21.19 -8.49
C THR A 208 -1.79 -20.75 -9.29
N ASP A 209 -1.78 -21.05 -10.59
CA ASP A 209 -0.70 -20.60 -11.46
C ASP A 209 -0.68 -19.07 -11.59
N ALA A 210 -1.85 -18.42 -11.55
CA ALA A 210 -1.96 -16.97 -11.55
C ALA A 210 -1.26 -16.34 -10.33
N TYR A 211 -1.54 -16.86 -9.13
CA TYR A 211 -0.89 -16.38 -7.91
C TYR A 211 0.62 -16.66 -7.92
N ARG A 212 1.03 -17.89 -8.29
CA ARG A 212 2.45 -18.26 -8.37
C ARG A 212 3.22 -17.32 -9.32
N ASN A 213 2.67 -17.10 -10.52
CA ASN A 213 3.31 -16.23 -11.51
C ASN A 213 3.43 -14.79 -11.02
N LEU A 214 2.44 -14.31 -10.26
CA LEU A 214 2.44 -12.95 -9.71
C LEU A 214 3.56 -12.75 -8.67
N VAL A 215 3.76 -13.74 -7.78
CA VAL A 215 4.62 -13.55 -6.59
C VAL A 215 5.93 -14.34 -6.62
N LYS A 216 6.24 -15.06 -7.70
CA LYS A 216 7.40 -15.98 -7.82
C LYS A 216 8.75 -15.32 -7.51
N ASP A 217 8.88 -14.02 -7.78
CA ASP A 217 10.13 -13.29 -7.62
C ASP A 217 10.34 -12.80 -6.16
N PHE A 218 9.35 -13.05 -5.27
CA PHE A 218 9.34 -12.58 -3.89
C PHE A 218 9.31 -13.70 -2.84
N TYR A 219 9.16 -14.95 -3.25
CA TYR A 219 9.20 -16.10 -2.37
C TYR A 219 10.30 -17.07 -2.77
N LEU A 220 11.09 -17.51 -1.79
CA LEU A 220 12.12 -18.52 -2.01
C LEU A 220 11.54 -19.90 -2.37
N LYS A 221 10.34 -20.21 -1.85
CA LYS A 221 9.58 -21.45 -2.10
C LYS A 221 8.09 -21.14 -2.02
N LEU A 222 7.34 -21.59 -3.03
CA LEU A 222 5.89 -21.54 -3.13
C LEU A 222 5.33 -22.93 -3.39
#